data_f9fc0db3da42384efca5b5673c2dfe23
#
_entry.id   f9fc0db3da42384efca5b5673c2dfe23
#
_cell.length_a   1.000
_cell.length_b   1.000
_cell.length_c   1.000
_cell.angle_alpha   90.00
_cell.angle_beta   90.00
_cell.angle_gamma   90.00
#
_symmetry.space_group_name_H-M   'P 1'
#
loop_
_entity.id
_entity.type
_entity.pdbx_description
1 polymer ?
#
loop_
_entity_poly.entity_id
_entity_poly.type
_entity_poly.pdbx_seq_one_letter_code
_entity_poly.pdbx_strand_id
1 'polypeptide(L)'
;FMSLLSPVVDTIIVCSMTAMTIIITGVYEGNTGIQGVELTSRAFESYFSWFPSILAVAITLFAISTLITWSYYGLRCWTYIFGISSLSKYSFKLIFLSFTIVGCSMNLGSVINFSDSMIFAMSLPNIIGLYFLSSEIKEDLKKIEIQND
;
A
#
# COMPACT_ATOMS: atom_id res chain seq x y z
N PHE A 1 -17.90 5.72 5.07
CA PHE A 1 -18.03 4.36 5.63
C PHE A 1 -17.10 3.38 4.91
N MET A 2 -17.12 3.33 3.57
CA MET A 2 -16.26 2.41 2.77
C MET A 2 -14.77 2.65 2.98
N SER A 3 -14.30 3.89 3.10
CA SER A 3 -12.89 4.20 3.33
C SER A 3 -12.37 3.80 4.72
N LEU A 4 -13.27 3.58 5.68
CA LEU A 4 -12.94 3.05 7.00
C LEU A 4 -12.91 1.51 7.02
N LEU A 5 -13.80 0.87 6.26
CA LEU A 5 -13.89 -0.59 6.20
C LEU A 5 -12.73 -1.23 5.43
N SER A 6 -12.27 -0.61 4.33
CA SER A 6 -11.21 -1.15 3.50
C SER A 6 -9.91 -1.43 4.27
N PRO A 7 -9.33 -0.47 5.03
CA PRO A 7 -8.12 -0.74 5.82
C PRO A 7 -8.31 -1.82 6.89
N VAL A 8 -9.51 -1.91 7.49
CA VAL A 8 -9.79 -2.95 8.49
C VAL A 8 -9.79 -4.34 7.86
N VAL A 9 -10.45 -4.50 6.72
CA VAL A 9 -10.48 -5.78 6.00
C VAL A 9 -9.08 -6.15 5.50
N ASP A 10 -8.40 -5.25 4.84
CA ASP A 10 -7.09 -5.51 4.23
C ASP A 10 -6.01 -5.78 5.29
N THR A 11 -5.97 -4.98 6.36
CA THR A 11 -4.89 -5.07 7.36
C THR A 11 -5.20 -6.10 8.44
N ILE A 12 -6.41 -6.15 8.97
CA ILE A 12 -6.72 -7.06 10.07
C ILE A 12 -7.09 -8.44 9.55
N ILE A 13 -7.97 -8.55 8.56
CA ILE A 13 -8.45 -9.86 8.11
C ILE A 13 -7.43 -10.52 7.18
N VAL A 14 -7.10 -9.88 6.07
CA VAL A 14 -6.25 -10.49 5.03
C VAL A 14 -4.83 -10.73 5.52
N CYS A 15 -4.18 -9.74 6.14
CA CYS A 15 -2.83 -9.90 6.66
C CYS A 15 -2.74 -10.91 7.79
N SER A 16 -3.73 -10.97 8.70
CA SER A 16 -3.75 -11.96 9.77
C SER A 16 -3.94 -13.38 9.24
N MET A 17 -4.81 -13.58 8.24
CA MET A 17 -4.99 -14.89 7.62
C MET A 17 -3.73 -15.34 6.87
N THR A 18 -3.06 -14.44 6.18
CA THR A 18 -1.79 -14.74 5.50
C THR A 18 -0.71 -15.12 6.51
N ALA A 19 -0.56 -14.36 7.60
CA ALA A 19 0.39 -14.66 8.66
C ALA A 19 0.10 -16.02 9.33
N MET A 20 -1.16 -16.30 9.64
CA MET A 20 -1.57 -17.60 10.18
C MET A 20 -1.24 -18.75 9.24
N THR A 21 -1.49 -18.59 7.95
CA THR A 21 -1.17 -19.62 6.94
C THR A 21 0.34 -19.92 6.92
N ILE A 22 1.19 -18.91 6.95
CA ILE A 22 2.65 -19.06 6.97
C ILE A 22 3.11 -19.77 8.27
N ILE A 23 2.54 -19.39 9.41
CA ILE A 23 2.90 -20.00 10.71
C ILE A 23 2.46 -21.46 10.78
N ILE A 24 1.22 -21.77 10.41
CA ILE A 24 0.66 -23.12 10.49
C ILE A 24 1.38 -24.07 9.52
N THR A 25 1.78 -23.59 8.35
CA THR A 25 2.52 -24.41 7.37
C THR A 25 3.98 -24.63 7.75
N GLY A 26 4.55 -23.83 8.66
CA GLY A 26 5.95 -23.94 9.09
C GLY A 26 6.97 -23.63 7.99
N VAL A 27 6.53 -23.08 6.84
CA VAL A 27 7.40 -22.86 5.67
C VAL A 27 8.53 -21.87 5.97
N TYR A 28 8.39 -21.04 7.01
CA TYR A 28 9.43 -20.10 7.44
C TYR A 28 10.61 -20.79 8.14
N GLU A 29 10.44 -21.99 8.72
CA GLU A 29 11.45 -22.65 9.56
C GLU A 29 12.60 -23.32 8.79
N GLY A 30 12.68 -23.27 7.51
CA GLY A 30 13.74 -23.91 6.72
C GLY A 30 14.31 -23.06 5.59
N ASN A 31 13.74 -21.89 5.34
CA ASN A 31 14.00 -21.12 4.13
C ASN A 31 14.66 -19.75 4.45
N THR A 32 15.94 -19.78 4.74
CA THR A 32 16.76 -18.58 4.99
C THR A 32 17.04 -17.79 3.70
N GLY A 33 16.06 -17.25 3.05
CA GLY A 33 16.29 -16.44 1.85
C GLY A 33 15.02 -16.12 1.06
N ILE A 34 13.92 -16.78 1.38
CA ILE A 34 12.63 -16.54 0.73
C ILE A 34 11.89 -15.45 1.47
N GLN A 35 11.46 -14.42 0.78
CA GLN A 35 10.82 -13.24 1.37
C GLN A 35 9.53 -12.86 0.62
N GLY A 36 8.65 -12.20 1.35
CA GLY A 36 7.44 -11.61 0.78
C GLY A 36 6.46 -12.67 0.26
N VAL A 37 5.94 -12.41 -0.92
CA VAL A 37 4.89 -13.19 -1.57
C VAL A 37 5.29 -14.62 -1.91
N GLU A 38 6.57 -14.88 -2.13
CA GLU A 38 7.07 -16.23 -2.43
C GLU A 38 6.86 -17.18 -1.24
N LEU A 39 7.04 -16.68 0.00
CA LEU A 39 6.77 -17.44 1.20
C LEU A 39 5.29 -17.83 1.31
N THR A 40 4.40 -16.90 1.02
CA THR A 40 2.95 -17.15 0.97
C THR A 40 2.61 -18.16 -0.12
N SER A 41 3.21 -18.03 -1.31
CA SER A 41 2.99 -18.96 -2.42
C SER A 41 3.35 -20.39 -2.03
N ARG A 42 4.50 -20.60 -1.41
CA ARG A 42 4.93 -21.94 -0.93
C ARG A 42 4.05 -22.48 0.19
N ALA A 43 3.59 -21.62 1.08
CA ALA A 43 2.68 -22.03 2.13
C ALA A 43 1.38 -22.62 1.56
N PHE A 44 0.81 -22.00 0.55
CA PHE A 44 -0.38 -22.53 -0.12
C PHE A 44 -0.09 -23.71 -1.05
N GLU A 45 1.06 -23.73 -1.72
CA GLU A 45 1.48 -24.82 -2.60
C GLU A 45 1.57 -26.16 -1.85
N SER A 46 1.90 -26.14 -0.57
CA SER A 46 1.96 -27.34 0.26
C SER A 46 0.61 -28.07 0.39
N TYR A 47 -0.50 -27.35 0.19
CA TYR A 47 -1.85 -27.92 0.22
C TYR A 47 -2.49 -28.02 -1.16
N PHE A 48 -2.23 -27.03 -2.03
CA PHE A 48 -2.84 -26.93 -3.37
C PHE A 48 -1.78 -26.60 -4.41
N SER A 49 -1.33 -27.61 -5.18
CA SER A 49 -0.27 -27.44 -6.20
C SER A 49 -0.59 -26.47 -7.34
N TRP A 50 -1.86 -26.15 -7.58
CA TRP A 50 -2.31 -25.19 -8.60
C TRP A 50 -2.42 -23.75 -8.10
N PHE A 51 -2.38 -23.55 -6.80
CA PHE A 51 -2.60 -22.24 -6.16
C PHE A 51 -1.57 -21.18 -6.56
N PRO A 52 -0.25 -21.48 -6.72
CA PRO A 52 0.73 -20.47 -7.12
C PRO A 52 0.39 -19.75 -8.42
N SER A 53 -0.23 -20.43 -9.38
CA SER A 53 -0.62 -19.83 -10.66
C SER A 53 -1.75 -18.81 -10.50
N ILE A 54 -2.74 -19.11 -9.69
CA ILE A 54 -3.82 -18.14 -9.36
C ILE A 54 -3.28 -16.97 -8.55
N LEU A 55 -2.44 -17.25 -7.58
CA LEU A 55 -1.82 -16.23 -6.76
C LEU A 55 -0.98 -15.26 -7.61
N ALA A 56 -0.22 -15.76 -8.57
CA ALA A 56 0.56 -14.93 -9.49
C ALA A 56 -0.32 -13.97 -10.31
N VAL A 57 -1.45 -14.45 -10.84
CA VAL A 57 -2.41 -13.60 -11.55
C VAL A 57 -3.02 -12.55 -10.62
N ALA A 58 -3.46 -12.96 -9.43
CA ALA A 58 -4.05 -12.05 -8.44
C ALA A 58 -3.08 -10.95 -8.03
N ILE A 59 -1.82 -11.29 -7.74
CA ILE A 59 -0.77 -10.33 -7.37
C ILE A 59 -0.47 -9.37 -8.53
N THR A 60 -0.42 -9.86 -9.76
CA THR A 60 -0.18 -9.01 -10.93
C THR A 60 -1.29 -7.98 -11.10
N LEU A 61 -2.55 -8.40 -10.99
CA LEU A 61 -3.69 -7.49 -11.05
C LEU A 61 -3.68 -6.47 -9.89
N PHE A 62 -3.36 -6.92 -8.68
CA PHE A 62 -3.24 -6.07 -7.52
C PHE A 62 -2.11 -5.05 -7.67
N ALA A 63 -0.95 -5.45 -8.18
CA ALA A 63 0.18 -4.57 -8.43
C ALA A 63 -0.16 -3.48 -9.47
N ILE A 64 -0.83 -3.84 -10.56
CA ILE A 64 -1.29 -2.88 -11.58
C ILE A 64 -2.28 -1.88 -10.98
N SER A 65 -3.28 -2.37 -10.24
CA SER A 65 -4.27 -1.53 -9.56
C SER A 65 -3.61 -0.55 -8.60
N THR A 66 -2.67 -1.02 -7.81
CA THR A 66 -1.91 -0.21 -6.85
C THR A 66 -1.07 0.87 -7.54
N LEU A 67 -0.35 0.52 -8.61
CA LEU A 67 0.42 1.49 -9.42
C LEU A 67 -0.47 2.62 -9.95
N ILE A 68 -1.64 2.30 -10.48
CA ILE A 68 -2.58 3.31 -11.00
C ILE A 68 -3.06 4.22 -9.87
N THR A 69 -3.45 3.66 -8.75
CA THR A 69 -3.97 4.40 -7.59
C THR A 69 -2.91 5.33 -6.99
N TRP A 70 -1.72 4.84 -6.75
CA TRP A 70 -0.61 5.65 -6.21
C TRP A 70 -0.14 6.72 -7.19
N SER A 71 -0.12 6.42 -8.50
CA SER A 71 0.15 7.43 -9.52
C SER A 71 -0.87 8.57 -9.48
N TYR A 72 -2.15 8.25 -9.28
CA TYR A 72 -3.19 9.25 -9.15
C TYR A 72 -3.02 10.13 -7.90
N TYR A 73 -2.77 9.52 -6.74
CA TYR A 73 -2.53 10.28 -5.51
C TYR A 73 -1.28 11.16 -5.60
N GLY A 74 -0.18 10.60 -6.08
CA GLY A 74 1.05 11.36 -6.29
C GLY A 74 0.88 12.53 -7.26
N LEU A 75 0.13 12.33 -8.35
CA LEU A 75 -0.17 13.40 -9.30
C LEU A 75 -1.00 14.52 -8.65
N ARG A 76 -1.95 14.19 -7.78
CA ARG A 76 -2.74 15.20 -7.05
C ARG A 76 -1.87 16.03 -6.12
N CYS A 77 -1.02 15.39 -5.32
CA CYS A 77 -0.08 16.08 -4.45
C CYS A 77 0.91 16.95 -5.25
N TRP A 78 1.44 16.42 -6.35
CA TRP A 78 2.37 17.13 -7.23
C TRP A 78 1.74 18.39 -7.83
N THR A 79 0.53 18.27 -8.37
CA THR A 79 -0.18 19.41 -8.96
C THR A 79 -0.62 20.44 -7.92
N TYR A 80 -0.82 20.05 -6.67
CA TYR A 80 -1.07 20.97 -5.57
C TYR A 80 0.16 21.85 -5.28
N ILE A 81 1.36 21.29 -5.31
CA ILE A 81 2.62 22.00 -5.00
C ILE A 81 3.12 22.81 -6.21
N PHE A 82 3.12 22.21 -7.39
CA PHE A 82 3.75 22.78 -8.61
C PHE A 82 2.75 23.41 -9.60
N GLY A 83 1.47 23.40 -9.29
CA GLY A 83 0.43 23.97 -10.13
C GLY A 83 -0.11 23.02 -11.21
N ILE A 84 -1.26 23.40 -11.78
CA ILE A 84 -2.04 22.60 -12.73
C ILE A 84 -1.61 22.93 -14.17
N SER A 85 -0.34 22.77 -14.52
CA SER A 85 0.12 22.92 -15.89
C SER A 85 0.30 21.56 -16.58
N SER A 86 0.18 21.52 -17.91
CA SER A 86 0.43 20.29 -18.68
C SER A 86 1.85 19.80 -18.50
N LEU A 87 2.81 20.72 -18.44
CA LEU A 87 4.21 20.41 -18.21
C LEU A 87 4.44 19.75 -16.86
N SER A 88 3.82 20.27 -15.80
CA SER A 88 3.89 19.70 -14.45
C SER A 88 3.38 18.26 -14.40
N LYS A 89 2.25 17.97 -15.06
CA LYS A 89 1.68 16.62 -15.15
C LYS A 89 2.58 15.64 -15.90
N TYR A 90 3.17 16.06 -17.02
CA TYR A 90 4.08 15.22 -17.79
C TYR A 90 5.39 14.96 -17.04
N SER A 91 5.94 15.96 -16.35
CA SER A 91 7.14 15.79 -15.51
C SER A 91 6.92 14.76 -14.41
N PHE A 92 5.80 14.84 -13.70
CA PHE A 92 5.47 13.84 -12.69
C PHE A 92 5.39 12.43 -13.27
N LYS A 93 4.69 12.25 -14.39
CA LYS A 93 4.52 10.94 -15.03
C LYS A 93 5.86 10.35 -15.45
N LEU A 94 6.75 11.16 -16.02
CA LEU A 94 8.09 10.73 -16.41
C LEU A 94 8.92 10.29 -15.19
N ILE A 95 8.90 11.06 -14.12
CA ILE A 95 9.60 10.74 -12.87
C ILE A 95 9.04 9.44 -12.29
N PHE A 96 7.73 9.32 -12.19
CA PHE A 96 7.06 8.13 -11.65
C PHE A 96 7.41 6.86 -12.44
N LEU A 97 7.34 6.91 -13.77
CA LEU A 97 7.70 5.78 -14.64
C LEU A 97 9.19 5.42 -14.52
N SER A 98 10.08 6.42 -14.46
CA SER A 98 11.51 6.18 -14.28
C SER A 98 11.80 5.46 -12.97
N PHE A 99 11.20 5.89 -11.86
CA PHE A 99 11.36 5.21 -10.57
C PHE A 99 10.74 3.81 -10.55
N THR A 100 9.64 3.60 -11.26
CA THR A 100 9.05 2.26 -11.41
C THR A 100 10.01 1.31 -12.12
N ILE A 101 10.63 1.74 -13.22
CA ILE A 101 11.61 0.93 -13.97
C ILE A 101 12.83 0.63 -13.11
N VAL A 102 13.37 1.64 -12.41
CA VAL A 102 14.52 1.46 -11.51
C VAL A 102 14.17 0.48 -10.38
N GLY A 103 12.98 0.62 -9.77
CA GLY A 103 12.53 -0.27 -8.72
C GLY A 103 12.42 -1.73 -9.16
N CYS A 104 11.97 -1.99 -10.39
CA CYS A 104 11.95 -3.34 -10.96
C CYS A 104 13.33 -3.96 -11.16
N SER A 105 14.37 -3.14 -11.27
CA SER A 105 15.76 -3.58 -11.50
C SER A 105 16.55 -3.78 -10.20
N MET A 106 16.01 -3.32 -9.07
CA MET A 106 16.67 -3.39 -7.76
C MET A 106 16.34 -4.68 -7.00
N ASN A 107 17.17 -5.01 -6.01
CA ASN A 107 16.90 -6.11 -5.11
C ASN A 107 15.65 -5.81 -4.24
N LEU A 108 14.76 -6.80 -4.10
CA LEU A 108 13.49 -6.67 -3.38
C LEU A 108 13.68 -6.15 -1.95
N GLY A 109 14.65 -6.66 -1.20
CA GLY A 109 14.92 -6.23 0.17
C GLY A 109 15.30 -4.75 0.28
N SER A 110 16.11 -4.26 -0.68
CA SER A 110 16.50 -2.84 -0.72
C SER A 110 15.29 -1.92 -1.04
N VAL A 111 14.43 -2.36 -1.95
CA VAL A 111 13.21 -1.61 -2.30
C VAL A 111 12.25 -1.55 -1.10
N ILE A 112 12.05 -2.66 -0.40
CA ILE A 112 11.20 -2.72 0.80
C ILE A 112 11.74 -1.78 1.88
N ASN A 113 13.02 -1.88 2.24
CA ASN A 113 13.64 -1.03 3.25
C ASN A 113 13.54 0.46 2.92
N PHE A 114 13.72 0.82 1.66
CA PHE A 114 13.56 2.19 1.19
C PHE A 114 12.11 2.66 1.30
N SER A 115 11.16 1.83 0.86
CA SER A 115 9.73 2.13 0.94
C SER A 115 9.26 2.32 2.38
N ASP A 116 9.66 1.44 3.28
CA ASP A 116 9.33 1.53 4.70
C ASP A 116 9.88 2.82 5.32
N SER A 117 11.13 3.15 5.01
CA SER A 117 11.74 4.42 5.47
C SER A 117 10.97 5.64 4.99
N MET A 118 10.50 5.64 3.74
CA MET A 118 9.69 6.73 3.19
C MET A 118 8.29 6.80 3.82
N ILE A 119 7.66 5.66 4.10
CA ILE A 119 6.36 5.59 4.80
C ILE A 119 6.50 6.18 6.21
N PHE A 120 7.54 5.82 6.95
CA PHE A 120 7.82 6.41 8.27
C PHE A 120 8.07 7.92 8.18
N ALA A 121 8.83 8.39 7.20
CA ALA A 121 9.05 9.81 6.98
C ALA A 121 7.74 10.58 6.70
N MET A 122 6.82 9.97 5.93
CA MET A 122 5.51 10.56 5.64
C MET A 122 4.58 10.58 6.86
N SER A 123 4.74 9.68 7.81
CA SER A 123 3.89 9.63 9.02
C SER A 123 4.05 10.88 9.89
N LEU A 124 5.24 11.44 9.99
CA LEU A 124 5.52 12.63 10.81
C LEU A 124 4.67 13.85 10.41
N PRO A 125 4.73 14.35 9.16
CA PRO A 125 3.91 15.48 8.75
C PRO A 125 2.41 15.17 8.79
N ASN A 126 2.01 13.92 8.56
CA ASN A 126 0.62 13.51 8.64
C ASN A 126 0.08 13.60 10.07
N ILE A 127 0.81 13.10 11.07
CA ILE A 127 0.44 13.20 12.48
C ILE A 127 0.34 14.66 12.92
N ILE A 128 1.31 15.48 12.55
CA ILE A 128 1.31 16.91 12.85
C ILE A 128 0.06 17.58 12.23
N GLY A 129 -0.24 17.29 10.96
CA GLY A 129 -1.42 17.80 10.27
C GLY A 129 -2.72 17.39 10.96
N LEU A 130 -2.85 16.14 11.40
CA LEU A 130 -4.02 15.65 12.13
C LEU A 130 -4.20 16.37 13.47
N TYR A 131 -3.12 16.68 14.17
CA TYR A 131 -3.18 17.46 15.40
C TYR A 131 -3.74 18.88 15.17
N PHE A 132 -3.30 19.56 14.13
CA PHE A 132 -3.80 20.90 13.80
C PHE A 132 -5.25 20.88 13.32
N LEU A 133 -5.67 19.85 12.59
CA LEU A 133 -7.03 19.71 12.05
C LEU A 133 -8.03 19.09 13.05
N SER A 134 -7.55 18.58 14.19
CA SER A 134 -8.41 17.85 15.14
C SER A 134 -9.57 18.67 15.70
N SER A 135 -9.37 19.96 15.93
CA SER A 135 -10.43 20.88 16.40
C SER A 135 -11.50 21.15 15.34
N GLU A 136 -11.09 21.29 14.08
CA GLU A 136 -11.98 21.51 12.93
C GLU A 136 -12.85 20.29 12.66
N ILE A 137 -12.23 19.10 12.70
CA ILE A 137 -12.93 17.81 12.56
C ILE A 137 -13.99 17.63 13.67
N LYS A 138 -13.65 18.02 14.91
CA LYS A 138 -14.57 17.94 16.04
C LYS A 138 -15.79 18.86 15.91
N GLU A 139 -15.59 20.05 15.34
CA GLU A 139 -16.70 20.98 15.06
C GLU A 139 -17.60 20.46 13.93
N ASP A 140 -17.02 19.90 12.89
CA ASP A 140 -17.81 19.36 11.76
C ASP A 140 -18.57 18.09 12.16
N LEU A 141 -18.03 17.24 13.00
CA LEU A 141 -18.75 16.10 13.59
C LEU A 141 -19.97 16.56 14.39
N LYS A 142 -19.84 17.60 15.23
CA LYS A 142 -20.98 18.18 15.95
C LYS A 142 -22.07 18.72 15.05
N LYS A 143 -21.71 19.35 13.92
CA LYS A 143 -22.70 19.84 12.94
C LYS A 143 -23.49 18.70 12.31
N ILE A 144 -22.83 17.57 12.00
CA ILE A 144 -23.48 16.39 11.42
C ILE A 144 -24.41 15.72 12.44
N GLU A 145 -24.02 15.69 13.70
CA GLU A 145 -24.82 15.13 14.79
C GLU A 145 -26.13 15.93 15.00
N ILE A 146 -26.05 17.26 15.01
CA ILE A 146 -27.20 18.17 15.12
C ILE A 146 -28.13 18.09 13.90
N GLN A 147 -27.62 17.69 12.73
CA GLN A 147 -28.43 17.61 11.50
C GLN A 147 -29.19 16.27 11.37
N ASN A 148 -28.85 15.28 12.20
CA ASN A 148 -29.46 13.95 12.22
C ASN A 148 -30.44 13.73 13.38
N ASP A 149 -30.51 14.69 14.33
CA ASP A 149 -31.54 14.80 15.38
C ASP A 149 -32.70 15.75 14.93
#